data_b716416a837247e01154e9c92eda409d
#
_entry.id   b716416a837247e01154e9c92eda409d
#
_cell.length_a   1.000
_cell.length_b   1.000
_cell.length_c   1.000
_cell.angle_alpha   90.00
_cell.angle_beta   90.00
_cell.angle_gamma   90.00
#
_symmetry.space_group_name_H-M   'P 1'
#
loop_
_entity.id
_entity.type
_entity.pdbx_description
1 polymer ?
#
loop_
_entity_poly.entity_id
_entity_poly.type
_entity_poly.pdbx_seq_one_letter_code
_entity_poly.pdbx_strand_id
1 'polypeptide(L)'
;MFIPGHLHLASASEVDRQAFDIHLRYRVLEAEARPVAVHFDMEGRIDGQPFSESFELPRDAAVHFARRASRLARRHGLRLRQGPIVRQRREYDAMFDDLRRRLKLTSGEAIDLDRYLRGEAGAS
;
A
#
# COMPACT_ATOMS: atom_id res chain seq x y z
N MET A 1 13.53 4.03 7.90
CA MET A 1 13.92 4.61 6.61
C MET A 1 13.19 3.92 5.48
N PHE A 2 12.64 4.68 4.56
CA PHE A 2 11.97 4.11 3.39
C PHE A 2 13.00 3.63 2.37
N ILE A 3 12.78 2.43 1.85
CA ILE A 3 13.57 1.86 0.76
C ILE A 3 12.64 1.67 -0.43
N PRO A 4 12.97 2.19 -1.63
CA PRO A 4 12.10 2.00 -2.79
C PRO A 4 11.71 0.54 -3.00
N GLY A 5 10.41 0.29 -3.12
CA GLY A 5 9.86 -1.06 -3.24
C GLY A 5 9.54 -1.73 -1.91
N HIS A 6 9.84 -1.09 -0.78
CA HIS A 6 9.66 -1.72 0.53
C HIS A 6 9.29 -0.69 1.59
N LEU A 7 8.06 -0.77 2.08
CA LEU A 7 7.59 0.05 3.20
C LEU A 7 7.57 -0.81 4.46
N HIS A 8 8.17 -0.31 5.53
CA HIS A 8 8.20 -1.00 6.82
C HIS A 8 7.42 -0.19 7.85
N LEU A 9 6.48 -0.84 8.50
CA LEU A 9 5.62 -0.24 9.52
C LEU A 9 5.80 -1.00 10.82
N ALA A 10 6.12 -0.29 11.89
CA ALA A 10 6.32 -0.91 13.19
C ALA A 10 5.65 -0.10 14.30
N SER A 11 5.22 -0.80 15.34
CA SER A 11 4.63 -0.17 16.51
C SER A 11 5.69 0.59 17.31
N ALA A 12 5.27 1.70 17.91
CA ALA A 12 6.05 2.43 18.90
C ALA A 12 5.51 2.03 20.27
N SER A 13 6.32 1.33 21.07
CA SER A 13 5.89 0.71 22.32
C SER A 13 5.32 1.69 23.33
N GLU A 14 5.69 2.97 23.25
CA GLU A 14 5.22 3.99 24.16
C GLU A 14 3.84 4.54 23.82
N VAL A 15 3.42 4.40 22.56
CA VAL A 15 2.19 5.00 22.04
C VAL A 15 1.16 3.93 21.70
N ASP A 16 1.62 2.81 21.18
CA ASP A 16 0.74 1.77 20.68
C ASP A 16 0.50 0.69 21.72
N ARG A 17 -0.77 0.34 21.92
CA ARG A 17 -1.13 -0.74 22.82
C ARG A 17 -0.99 -2.10 22.18
N GLN A 18 -0.73 -2.12 20.90
CA GLN A 18 -0.67 -3.31 20.09
C GLN A 18 0.70 -3.41 19.45
N ALA A 19 1.34 -4.57 19.57
CA ALA A 19 2.63 -4.81 18.92
C ALA A 19 2.40 -5.24 17.47
N PHE A 20 3.06 -4.55 16.54
CA PHE A 20 3.02 -4.96 15.14
C PHE A 20 4.31 -4.63 14.43
N ASP A 21 4.64 -5.44 13.44
CA ASP A 21 5.78 -5.22 12.56
C ASP A 21 5.35 -5.74 11.18
N ILE A 22 5.17 -4.83 10.23
CA ILE A 22 4.58 -5.15 8.94
C ILE A 22 5.48 -4.63 7.83
N HIS A 23 5.75 -5.50 6.87
CA HIS A 23 6.48 -5.15 5.66
C HIS A 23 5.53 -5.18 4.48
N LEU A 24 5.56 -4.12 3.69
CA LEU A 24 4.79 -4.03 2.46
C LEU A 24 5.76 -3.86 1.31
N ARG A 25 5.92 -4.89 0.50
CA ARG A 25 6.77 -4.85 -0.69
C ARG A 25 5.89 -4.71 -1.92
N TYR A 26 6.42 -4.06 -2.92
CA TYR A 26 5.66 -3.82 -4.14
C TYR A 26 6.54 -3.84 -5.37
N ARG A 27 5.94 -4.23 -6.49
CA ARG A 27 6.59 -4.19 -7.80
C ARG A 27 5.59 -3.81 -8.86
N VAL A 28 6.05 -3.07 -9.85
CA VAL A 28 5.22 -2.65 -10.97
C VAL A 28 5.16 -3.77 -11.99
N LEU A 29 3.95 -4.08 -12.43
CA LEU A 29 3.71 -5.03 -13.49
C LEU A 29 3.55 -4.27 -14.80
N GLU A 30 4.20 -4.78 -15.85
CA GLU A 30 4.18 -4.12 -17.15
C GLU A 30 3.57 -5.03 -18.20
N ALA A 31 2.91 -4.40 -19.17
CA ALA A 31 2.44 -5.05 -20.39
C ALA A 31 2.85 -4.15 -21.55
N GLU A 32 3.52 -4.71 -22.55
CA GLU A 32 4.01 -3.96 -23.71
C GLU A 32 4.86 -2.74 -23.29
N ALA A 33 5.76 -2.95 -22.34
CA ALA A 33 6.67 -1.94 -21.80
C ALA A 33 5.96 -0.76 -21.11
N ARG A 34 4.71 -0.93 -20.72
CA ARG A 34 3.95 0.10 -19.99
C ARG A 34 3.51 -0.42 -18.64
N PRO A 35 3.60 0.41 -17.59
CA PRO A 35 3.08 0.01 -16.29
C PRO A 35 1.56 -0.12 -16.34
N VAL A 36 1.04 -1.26 -15.90
CA VAL A 36 -0.40 -1.53 -15.94
C VAL A 36 -0.99 -1.79 -14.56
N ALA A 37 -0.17 -2.24 -13.61
CA ALA A 37 -0.64 -2.57 -12.27
C ALA A 37 0.52 -2.60 -11.31
N VAL A 38 0.22 -2.71 -10.02
CA VAL A 38 1.24 -2.92 -8.98
C VAL A 38 0.82 -4.13 -8.15
N HIS A 39 1.76 -5.03 -7.95
CA HIS A 39 1.60 -6.17 -7.07
C HIS A 39 2.18 -5.83 -5.71
N PHE A 40 1.41 -6.09 -4.66
CA PHE A 40 1.81 -5.83 -3.28
C PHE A 40 1.86 -7.15 -2.51
N ASP A 41 2.95 -7.33 -1.75
CA ASP A 41 3.11 -8.42 -0.80
C ASP A 41 3.23 -7.82 0.59
N MET A 42 2.37 -8.23 1.49
CA MET A 42 2.29 -7.72 2.84
C MET A 42 2.52 -8.88 3.80
N GLU A 43 3.50 -8.73 4.70
CA GLU A 43 3.80 -9.77 5.67
C GLU A 43 4.28 -9.16 6.97
N GLY A 44 4.13 -9.88 8.03
CA GLY A 44 4.61 -9.43 9.33
C GLY A 44 3.94 -10.14 10.48
N ARG A 45 3.90 -9.46 11.62
CA ARG A 45 3.28 -9.98 12.84
C ARG A 45 2.42 -8.90 13.47
N ILE A 46 1.29 -9.32 14.00
CA ILE A 46 0.40 -8.48 14.80
C ILE A 46 0.12 -9.24 16.10
N ASP A 47 0.51 -8.64 17.23
CA ASP A 47 0.42 -9.29 18.55
C ASP A 47 1.10 -10.67 18.56
N GLY A 48 2.24 -10.79 17.90
CA GLY A 48 3.00 -12.03 17.83
C GLY A 48 2.48 -13.04 16.82
N GLN A 49 1.35 -12.77 16.18
CA GLN A 49 0.78 -13.69 15.19
C GLN A 49 1.25 -13.33 13.79
N PRO A 50 1.92 -14.26 13.09
CA PRO A 50 2.37 -13.99 11.73
C PRO A 50 1.22 -13.99 10.74
N PHE A 51 1.37 -13.19 9.69
CA PHE A 51 0.41 -13.17 8.59
C PHE A 51 1.11 -12.84 7.27
N SER A 52 0.47 -13.19 6.18
CA SER A 52 0.95 -12.88 4.84
C SER A 52 -0.26 -12.69 3.93
N GLU A 53 -0.24 -11.61 3.16
CA GLU A 53 -1.30 -11.27 2.22
C GLU A 53 -0.68 -10.70 0.95
N SER A 54 -1.37 -10.90 -0.17
CA SER A 54 -0.97 -10.31 -1.45
C SER A 54 -2.18 -9.70 -2.12
N PHE A 55 -1.95 -8.61 -2.85
CA PHE A 55 -3.01 -7.99 -3.62
C PHE A 55 -2.42 -7.21 -4.80
N GLU A 56 -3.25 -6.95 -5.78
CA GLU A 56 -2.86 -6.14 -6.93
C GLU A 56 -3.84 -4.99 -7.11
N LEU A 57 -3.31 -3.85 -7.54
CA LEU A 57 -4.12 -2.70 -7.89
C LEU A 57 -3.75 -2.25 -9.30
N PRO A 58 -4.73 -1.87 -10.12
CA PRO A 58 -4.44 -1.33 -11.44
C PRO A 58 -3.70 0.01 -11.32
N ARG A 59 -3.04 0.41 -12.40
CA ARG A 59 -2.19 1.61 -12.43
C ARG A 59 -2.87 2.84 -11.83
N ASP A 60 -4.10 3.11 -12.21
CA ASP A 60 -4.82 4.31 -11.79
C ASP A 60 -5.34 4.25 -10.36
N ALA A 61 -5.29 3.10 -9.71
CA ALA A 61 -5.72 2.95 -8.31
C ALA A 61 -4.57 2.61 -7.36
N ALA A 62 -3.37 2.36 -7.89
CA ALA A 62 -2.26 1.83 -7.08
C ALA A 62 -1.81 2.77 -5.96
N VAL A 63 -1.92 4.08 -6.16
CA VAL A 63 -1.55 5.05 -5.14
C VAL A 63 -2.51 5.04 -3.93
N HIS A 64 -3.64 4.36 -4.04
CA HIS A 64 -4.59 4.19 -2.94
C HIS A 64 -4.37 2.89 -2.16
N PHE A 65 -3.16 2.37 -2.21
CA PHE A 65 -2.79 1.10 -1.57
C PHE A 65 -3.05 1.09 -0.06
N ALA A 66 -2.95 2.25 0.59
CA ALA A 66 -3.08 2.35 2.03
C ALA A 66 -4.44 1.82 2.55
N ARG A 67 -5.50 2.09 1.82
CA ARG A 67 -6.84 1.61 2.20
C ARG A 67 -6.91 0.08 2.19
N ARG A 68 -6.37 -0.53 1.13
CA ARG A 68 -6.38 -1.99 1.01
C ARG A 68 -5.48 -2.62 2.07
N ALA A 69 -4.28 -2.08 2.26
CA ALA A 69 -3.35 -2.60 3.26
C ALA A 69 -3.91 -2.49 4.66
N SER A 70 -4.56 -1.36 5.01
CA SER A 70 -5.17 -1.18 6.32
C SER A 70 -6.30 -2.18 6.56
N ARG A 71 -7.12 -2.43 5.55
CA ARG A 71 -8.21 -3.40 5.65
C ARG A 71 -7.67 -4.81 5.91
N LEU A 72 -6.62 -5.19 5.21
CA LEU A 72 -6.00 -6.51 5.39
C LEU A 72 -5.37 -6.63 6.77
N ALA A 73 -4.67 -5.61 7.24
CA ALA A 73 -4.09 -5.61 8.58
C ALA A 73 -5.18 -5.75 9.67
N ARG A 74 -6.32 -5.09 9.49
CA ARG A 74 -7.44 -5.23 10.43
C ARG A 74 -8.01 -6.64 10.43
N ARG A 75 -8.05 -7.28 9.28
CA ARG A 75 -8.49 -8.68 9.18
C ARG A 75 -7.61 -9.60 10.02
N HIS A 76 -6.33 -9.24 10.16
CA HIS A 76 -5.37 -10.00 10.95
C HIS A 76 -5.20 -9.47 12.38
N GLY A 77 -6.11 -8.64 12.83
CA GLY A 77 -6.18 -8.25 14.25
C GLY A 77 -5.68 -6.86 14.59
N LEU A 78 -5.26 -6.06 13.63
CA LEU A 78 -4.80 -4.70 13.90
C LEU A 78 -5.98 -3.81 14.26
N ARG A 79 -5.88 -3.10 15.40
CA ARG A 79 -6.96 -2.28 15.96
C ARG A 79 -6.53 -0.84 16.23
N LEU A 80 -5.93 -0.21 15.26
CA LEU A 80 -5.55 1.20 15.37
C LEU A 80 -6.70 2.06 14.86
N ARG A 81 -6.96 3.20 15.53
CA ARG A 81 -7.96 4.15 15.09
C ARG A 81 -7.61 4.72 13.73
N GLN A 82 -6.33 5.05 13.55
CA GLN A 82 -5.78 5.43 12.26
C GLN A 82 -5.05 4.23 11.71
N GLY A 83 -5.05 4.09 10.38
CA GLY A 83 -4.28 3.02 9.78
C GLY A 83 -2.79 3.17 10.07
N PRO A 84 -2.03 2.08 10.13
CA PRO A 84 -0.61 2.15 10.47
C PRO A 84 0.19 3.00 9.48
N ILE A 85 -0.23 3.05 8.24
CA ILE A 85 0.46 3.81 7.19
C ILE A 85 0.33 5.31 7.44
N VAL A 86 -0.84 5.77 7.86
CA VAL A 86 -1.10 7.19 8.11
C VAL A 86 -0.22 7.71 9.25
N ARG A 87 0.06 6.87 10.24
CA ARG A 87 0.89 7.25 11.38
C ARG A 87 2.36 7.43 11.02
N GLN A 88 2.80 6.76 9.97
CA GLN A 88 4.18 6.86 9.48
C GLN A 88 4.20 7.65 8.18
N ARG A 89 3.79 8.89 8.28
CA ARG A 89 3.51 9.73 7.13
C ARG A 89 4.71 9.94 6.21
N ARG A 90 5.91 10.04 6.76
CA ARG A 90 7.11 10.22 5.93
C ARG A 90 7.32 9.03 5.01
N GLU A 91 7.19 7.83 5.54
CA GLU A 91 7.34 6.60 4.78
C GLU A 91 6.20 6.46 3.76
N TYR A 92 4.99 6.82 4.17
CA TYR A 92 3.83 6.83 3.27
C TYR A 92 4.06 7.79 2.10
N ASP A 93 4.47 9.02 2.39
CA ASP A 93 4.68 10.03 1.35
C ASP A 93 5.80 9.60 0.39
N ALA A 94 6.87 9.02 0.92
CA ALA A 94 7.97 8.53 0.10
C ALA A 94 7.52 7.39 -0.83
N MET A 95 6.71 6.47 -0.32
CA MET A 95 6.17 5.39 -1.13
C MET A 95 5.19 5.91 -2.19
N PHE A 96 4.36 6.87 -1.81
CA PHE A 96 3.42 7.50 -2.74
C PHE A 96 4.18 8.13 -3.92
N ASP A 97 5.23 8.89 -3.62
CA ASP A 97 6.04 9.53 -4.65
C ASP A 97 6.77 8.50 -5.52
N ASP A 98 7.28 7.45 -4.91
CA ASP A 98 7.95 6.38 -5.64
C ASP A 98 6.99 5.67 -6.60
N LEU A 99 5.77 5.37 -6.13
CA LEU A 99 4.76 4.76 -6.98
C LEU A 99 4.37 5.66 -8.15
N ARG A 100 4.17 6.94 -7.89
CA ARG A 100 3.84 7.89 -8.96
C ARG A 100 4.90 7.91 -10.04
N ARG A 101 6.17 7.90 -9.64
CA ARG A 101 7.30 7.88 -10.55
C ARG A 101 7.34 6.59 -11.38
N ARG A 102 7.22 5.45 -10.70
CA ARG A 102 7.28 4.13 -11.36
C ARG A 102 6.11 3.91 -12.31
N LEU A 103 4.94 4.45 -11.96
CA LEU A 103 3.75 4.34 -12.77
C LEU A 103 3.67 5.42 -13.86
N LYS A 104 4.62 6.34 -13.87
CA LYS A 104 4.68 7.45 -14.83
C LYS A 104 3.41 8.31 -14.79
N LEU A 105 2.88 8.52 -13.57
CA LEU A 105 1.73 9.38 -13.38
C LEU A 105 2.18 10.84 -13.42
N THR A 106 1.48 11.65 -14.18
CA THR A 106 1.80 13.08 -14.26
C THR A 106 1.12 13.84 -13.13
N SER A 107 1.71 14.97 -12.75
CA SER A 107 1.11 15.87 -11.78
C SER A 107 -0.24 16.37 -12.33
N GLY A 108 -1.30 16.19 -11.55
CA GLY A 108 -2.63 16.56 -12.01
C GLY A 108 -3.35 15.48 -12.80
N GLU A 109 -2.71 14.38 -13.12
CA GLU A 109 -3.40 13.22 -13.68
C GLU A 109 -4.26 12.64 -12.57
N ALA A 110 -5.57 12.84 -12.69
CA ALA A 110 -6.49 12.40 -11.67
C ALA A 110 -6.58 10.87 -11.65
N ILE A 111 -6.50 10.33 -10.44
CA ILE A 111 -6.84 8.93 -10.24
C ILE A 111 -8.36 8.86 -10.28
N ASP A 112 -8.90 8.26 -11.30
CA ASP A 112 -10.34 8.18 -11.49
C ASP A 112 -10.92 7.04 -10.65
N LEU A 113 -11.25 7.37 -9.39
CA LEU A 113 -11.83 6.41 -8.46
C LEU A 113 -13.22 5.94 -8.91
N ASP A 114 -14.00 6.82 -9.52
CA ASP A 114 -15.32 6.44 -10.02
C ASP A 114 -15.19 5.36 -11.10
N ARG A 115 -14.25 5.57 -12.01
CA ARG A 115 -13.97 4.60 -13.05
C ARG A 115 -13.50 3.27 -12.45
N TYR A 116 -12.63 3.31 -11.47
CA TYR A 116 -12.16 2.12 -10.78
C TYR A 116 -13.30 1.40 -10.06
N LEU A 117 -14.15 2.14 -9.34
CA LEU A 117 -15.28 1.57 -8.61
C LEU A 117 -16.31 0.94 -9.54
N ARG A 118 -16.41 1.42 -10.77
CA ARG A 118 -17.30 0.82 -11.76
C ARG A 118 -16.66 -0.36 -12.49
N GLY A 119 -15.43 -0.70 -12.15
CA GLY A 119 -14.74 -1.82 -12.77
C GLY A 119 -14.14 -1.54 -14.13
N GLU A 120 -14.08 -0.31 -14.56
CA GLU A 120 -13.56 0.07 -15.88
C GLU A 120 -12.04 0.21 -15.90
N ALA A 121 -11.43 0.45 -14.76
CA ALA A 121 -10.00 0.74 -14.69
C ALA A 121 -9.13 -0.43 -15.19
N GLY A 122 -9.56 -1.63 -14.98
CA GLY A 122 -8.84 -2.82 -15.44
C GLY A 122 -9.18 -3.25 -16.86
N ALA A 123 -10.14 -2.60 -17.51
CA ALA A 123 -10.64 -2.98 -18.82
C ALA A 123 -9.94 -2.27 -19.97
N SER A 124 -9.13 -1.32 -19.68
CA SER A 124 -8.45 -0.50 -20.70
C SER A 124 -7.16 -1.12 -21.18
#